data_880e3a8fdeb2f5cd2ca91b481aabdc6f
#
_entry.id   880e3a8fdeb2f5cd2ca91b481aabdc6f
#
_cell.length_a   1.000
_cell.length_b   1.000
_cell.length_c   1.000
_cell.angle_alpha   90.00
_cell.angle_beta   90.00
_cell.angle_gamma   90.00
#
_symmetry.space_group_name_H-M   'P 1'
#
loop_
_entity.id
_entity.type
_entity.pdbx_description
1 polymer ?
#
loop_
_entity_poly.entity_id
_entity_poly.type
_entity_poly.pdbx_seq_one_letter_code
_entity_poly.pdbx_strand_id
1 'polypeptide(L)' 'EVDTELLKTRIETIGLSQRTGNALASANIRTLGGLVRKKEEDILDIDGLGTKGVQEIKRVLGKMGITLK' A
#
# COMPACT_ATOMS: atom_id res chain seq x y z
N GLU A 1 9.70 4.78 13.78
CA GLU A 1 9.28 3.42 14.04
C GLU A 1 7.81 3.23 13.73
N VAL A 2 7.48 2.14 13.07
CA VAL A 2 6.09 1.86 12.71
C VAL A 2 5.46 0.99 13.78
N ASP A 3 4.30 1.42 14.27
CA ASP A 3 3.56 0.70 15.27
C ASP A 3 3.10 -0.66 14.72
N THR A 4 3.26 -1.72 15.51
CA THR A 4 2.83 -3.06 15.12
C THR A 4 1.34 -3.10 14.81
N GLU A 5 0.54 -2.37 15.58
CA GLU A 5 -0.89 -2.30 15.34
C GLU A 5 -1.23 -1.63 14.01
N LEU A 6 -0.45 -0.62 13.65
CA LEU A 6 -0.62 0.06 12.38
C LEU A 6 -0.35 -0.90 11.22
N LEU A 7 0.63 -1.78 11.39
CA LEU A 7 0.96 -2.77 10.36
C LEU A 7 -0.14 -3.79 10.15
N LYS A 8 -0.99 -4.01 11.14
CA LYS A 8 -2.12 -4.94 11.03
C LYS A 8 -3.33 -4.32 10.34
N THR A 9 -3.30 -3.01 10.13
CA THR A 9 -4.40 -2.31 9.49
C THR A 9 -4.57 -2.80 8.06
N ARG A 10 -5.80 -3.08 7.68
CA ARG A 10 -6.09 -3.53 6.33
C ARG A 10 -5.98 -2.37 5.35
N ILE A 11 -5.40 -2.62 4.19
CA ILE A 11 -5.22 -1.59 3.19
C ILE A 11 -6.54 -1.03 2.69
N GLU A 12 -7.61 -1.81 2.72
CA GLU A 12 -8.92 -1.37 2.27
C GLU A 12 -9.55 -0.31 3.19
N THR A 13 -9.02 -0.18 4.41
CA THR A 13 -9.56 0.78 5.38
C THR A 13 -8.76 2.07 5.46
N ILE A 14 -7.65 2.18 4.74
CA ILE A 14 -6.78 3.35 4.84
C ILE A 14 -7.07 4.45 3.83
N GLY A 15 -8.10 4.28 3.03
CA GLY A 15 -8.53 5.33 2.11
C GLY A 15 -8.05 5.17 0.68
N LEU A 16 -7.58 4.00 0.30
CA LEU A 16 -7.20 3.72 -1.08
C LEU A 16 -8.45 3.49 -1.94
N SER A 17 -8.35 3.80 -3.23
CA SER A 17 -9.44 3.53 -4.14
C SER A 17 -9.64 2.03 -4.28
N GLN A 18 -10.83 1.63 -4.71
CA GLN A 18 -11.17 0.23 -4.88
C GLN A 18 -10.22 -0.44 -5.88
N ARG A 19 -9.88 0.25 -6.96
CA ARG A 19 -8.97 -0.28 -7.97
C ARG A 19 -7.60 -0.60 -7.36
N THR A 20 -7.05 0.34 -6.60
CA THR A 20 -5.75 0.17 -5.95
C THR A 20 -5.81 -0.96 -4.95
N GLY A 21 -6.85 -0.99 -4.13
CA GLY A 21 -7.04 -2.05 -3.14
C GLY A 21 -7.15 -3.43 -3.79
N ASN A 22 -7.90 -3.53 -4.88
CA ASN A 22 -8.06 -4.78 -5.60
C ASN A 22 -6.73 -5.26 -6.20
N ALA A 23 -5.96 -4.34 -6.75
CA ALA A 23 -4.65 -4.68 -7.31
C ALA A 23 -3.70 -5.21 -6.24
N LEU A 24 -3.70 -4.57 -5.08
CA LEU A 24 -2.87 -5.02 -3.96
C LEU A 24 -3.32 -6.38 -3.45
N ALA A 25 -4.63 -6.59 -3.35
CA ALA A 25 -5.17 -7.88 -2.91
C ALA A 25 -4.78 -9.00 -3.88
N SER A 26 -4.77 -8.71 -5.17
CA SER A 26 -4.35 -9.68 -6.19
C SER A 26 -2.88 -10.06 -6.04
N ALA A 27 -2.08 -9.17 -5.46
CA ALA A 27 -0.66 -9.42 -5.20
C ALA A 27 -0.44 -9.96 -3.79
N ASN A 28 -1.51 -10.38 -3.10
CA ASN A 28 -1.46 -10.89 -1.73
C ASN A 28 -1.01 -9.85 -0.71
N ILE A 29 -1.23 -8.59 -1.02
CA ILE A 29 -0.96 -7.50 -0.09
C ILE A 29 -2.29 -7.03 0.48
N ARG A 30 -2.57 -7.40 1.72
CA ARG A 30 -3.87 -7.10 2.34
C ARG A 30 -3.76 -6.19 3.55
N THR A 31 -2.56 -6.05 4.10
CA THR A 31 -2.33 -5.23 5.27
C THR A 31 -1.22 -4.23 5.01
N LEU A 32 -1.16 -3.22 5.86
CA LEU A 32 -0.13 -2.20 5.77
C LEU A 32 1.26 -2.81 5.94
N GLY A 33 1.39 -3.80 6.82
CA GLY A 33 2.66 -4.50 7.03
C GLY A 33 3.17 -5.16 5.77
N GLY A 34 2.28 -5.79 5.01
CA GLY A 34 2.65 -6.38 3.73
C GLY A 34 3.05 -5.33 2.71
N LEU A 35 2.37 -4.19 2.72
CA LEU A 35 2.62 -3.12 1.78
C LEU A 35 3.97 -2.44 2.05
N VAL A 36 4.27 -2.12 3.31
CA VAL A 36 5.49 -1.38 3.63
C VAL A 36 6.76 -2.22 3.47
N ARG A 37 6.61 -3.54 3.37
CA ARG A 37 7.74 -4.42 3.12
C ARG A 37 8.16 -4.42 1.66
N LYS A 38 7.28 -3.97 0.78
CA LYS A 38 7.56 -3.93 -0.66
C LYS A 38 8.29 -2.67 -1.02
N LYS A 39 9.16 -2.77 -2.02
CA LYS A 39 9.81 -1.62 -2.59
C LYS A 39 8.88 -0.96 -3.60
N GLU A 40 9.11 0.32 -3.88
CA GLU A 40 8.29 1.03 -4.83
C GLU A 40 8.26 0.33 -6.20
N GLU A 41 9.41 -0.17 -6.65
CA GLU A 41 9.48 -0.85 -7.94
C GLU A 41 8.68 -2.15 -7.96
N ASP A 42 8.60 -2.84 -6.81
CA ASP A 42 7.79 -4.06 -6.70
C ASP A 42 6.31 -3.72 -6.81
N ILE A 43 5.92 -2.61 -6.22
CA ILE A 43 4.54 -2.15 -6.27
C ILE A 43 4.17 -1.69 -7.66
N LEU A 44 5.10 -1.05 -8.37
CA LEU A 44 4.88 -0.63 -9.76
C LEU A 44 4.65 -1.82 -10.68
N ASP A 45 5.22 -2.97 -10.37
CA ASP A 45 5.08 -4.17 -11.17
C ASP A 45 3.74 -4.88 -10.97
N ILE A 46 2.96 -4.46 -9.99
CA ILE A 46 1.67 -5.09 -9.73
C ILE A 46 0.68 -4.76 -10.86
N ASP A 47 0.12 -5.82 -11.47
CA ASP A 47 -0.86 -5.65 -12.54
C ASP A 47 -2.07 -4.86 -12.04
N GLY A 48 -2.48 -3.90 -12.84
CA GLY A 48 -3.67 -3.11 -12.53
C GLY A 48 -3.43 -1.92 -11.61
N LEU A 49 -2.23 -1.80 -11.06
CA LEU A 49 -1.92 -0.70 -10.15
C LEU A 49 -1.44 0.55 -10.88
N GLY A 50 -0.34 0.43 -11.60
CA GLY A 50 0.20 1.54 -12.37
C GLY A 50 0.80 2.65 -11.52
N THR A 51 1.28 3.70 -12.21
CA THR A 51 1.92 4.84 -11.55
C THR A 51 0.96 5.59 -10.64
N LYS A 52 -0.29 5.74 -11.08
CA LYS A 52 -1.29 6.45 -10.28
C LYS A 52 -1.59 5.74 -8.97
N GLY A 53 -1.64 4.41 -9.00
CA GLY A 53 -1.86 3.63 -7.80
C GLY A 53 -0.71 3.78 -6.82
N VAL A 54 0.52 3.79 -7.32
CA VAL A 54 1.69 4.00 -6.48
C VAL A 54 1.66 5.37 -5.84
N GLN A 55 1.30 6.41 -6.59
CA GLN A 55 1.20 7.75 -6.06
C GLN A 55 0.13 7.85 -4.97
N GLU A 56 -0.98 7.17 -5.17
CA GLU A 56 -2.05 7.12 -4.19
C GLU A 56 -1.57 6.46 -2.89
N ILE A 57 -0.86 5.35 -3.03
CA ILE A 57 -0.29 4.64 -1.88
C ILE A 57 0.68 5.54 -1.13
N LYS A 58 1.58 6.20 -1.84
CA LYS A 58 2.55 7.11 -1.21
C LYS A 58 1.86 8.23 -0.46
N ARG A 59 0.78 8.78 -1.03
CA ARG A 59 0.03 9.86 -0.40
C ARG A 59 -0.60 9.39 0.90
N VAL A 60 -1.25 8.23 0.87
CA VAL A 60 -1.91 7.70 2.05
C VAL A 60 -0.89 7.34 3.12
N LEU A 61 0.19 6.67 2.75
CA LEU A 61 1.24 6.32 3.70
C LEU A 61 1.90 7.55 4.29
N GLY A 62 2.08 8.59 3.48
CA GLY A 62 2.65 9.84 3.96
C GLY A 62 1.82 10.48 5.05
N LYS A 63 0.49 10.38 4.95
CA LYS A 63 -0.41 10.89 5.98
C LYS A 63 -0.26 10.14 7.29
N MET A 64 0.21 8.91 7.21
CA MET A 64 0.43 8.08 8.39
C MET A 64 1.86 8.16 8.90
N GLY A 65 2.71 8.95 8.24
CA GLY A 65 4.11 9.05 8.60
C GLY A 65 4.95 7.88 8.14
N ILE A 66 4.48 7.13 7.15
CA ILE A 66 5.17 5.97 6.61
C ILE A 66 5.72 6.29 5.22
N THR A 67 6.94 5.84 4.97
CA THR A 67 7.58 6.04 3.67
C THR A 67 7.91 4.68 3.05
N LEU A 68 7.68 4.53 1.75
CA LEU A 68 8.10 3.33 1.03
C LEU A 68 9.61 3.33 0.85
N LYS A 69 10.16 2.16 0.88
CA LYS A 69 11.61 2.01 0.70
C LYS A 69 12.05 2.20 -0.74
#